data_418e6318fe674b1e43ef8b41d643679b
#
_entry.id   418e6318fe674b1e43ef8b41d643679b
#
_cell.length_a   1.000
_cell.length_b   1.000
_cell.length_c   1.000
_cell.angle_alpha   90.00
_cell.angle_beta   90.00
_cell.angle_gamma   90.00
#
_symmetry.space_group_name_H-M   'P 1'
#
loop_
_entity.id
_entity.type
_entity.pdbx_description
1 polymer ?
#
loop_
_entity_poly.entity_id
_entity_poly.type
_entity_poly.pdbx_seq_one_letter_code
_entity_poly.pdbx_strand_id
1 'polypeptide(L)'
;DGDIDLGLARTVPVRPVVDSAGLGHDRFMLAVPADHAVAGQRTVSLRRLTRETFVGFSRTSSPSLHAELRSLLGGHDVGYDPAIEATEYTTIVGLVAAGEGVALVPAGVRRLQLPNVAYVKVADAVARVALVRLSRIDEPQTIVANAITELTRTAAQ
;
A
#
# COMPACT_ATOMS: atom_id res chain seq x y z
N ASP A 1 -9.03 3.90 -22.79
CA ASP A 1 -10.03 3.01 -23.39
C ASP A 1 -11.47 3.35 -22.93
N GLY A 2 -11.69 4.13 -21.88
CA GLY A 2 -13.02 4.57 -21.46
C GLY A 2 -13.78 3.59 -20.56
N ASP A 3 -13.11 2.55 -20.08
CA ASP A 3 -13.73 1.50 -19.25
C ASP A 3 -13.91 1.91 -17.78
N ILE A 4 -13.18 2.95 -17.35
CA ILE A 4 -13.22 3.47 -15.98
C ILE A 4 -13.24 5.00 -16.02
N ASP A 5 -14.20 5.61 -15.33
CA ASP A 5 -14.36 7.06 -15.24
C ASP A 5 -13.66 7.64 -14.02
N LEU A 6 -13.61 6.87 -12.93
CA LEU A 6 -13.02 7.26 -11.66
C LEU A 6 -12.26 6.09 -11.03
N GLY A 7 -11.03 6.34 -10.62
CA GLY A 7 -10.17 5.34 -9.97
C GLY A 7 -9.58 5.84 -8.66
N LEU A 8 -9.24 4.89 -7.79
CA LEU A 8 -8.42 5.13 -6.61
C LEU A 8 -7.08 4.41 -6.78
N ALA A 9 -6.00 5.11 -6.49
CA ALA A 9 -4.66 4.56 -6.63
C ALA A 9 -3.78 4.92 -5.44
N ARG A 10 -2.70 4.19 -5.28
CA ARG A 10 -1.67 4.45 -4.26
C ARG A 10 -0.48 5.23 -4.84
N THR A 11 -0.42 5.36 -6.14
CA THR A 11 0.62 6.11 -6.85
C THR A 11 -0.04 6.92 -7.96
N VAL A 12 0.59 8.03 -8.33
CA VAL A 12 0.11 8.87 -9.44
C VAL A 12 0.72 8.35 -10.73
N PRO A 13 -0.07 7.81 -11.66
CA PRO A 13 0.43 7.50 -12.99
C PRO A 13 0.73 8.79 -13.74
N VAL A 14 1.92 8.89 -14.31
CA VAL A 14 2.26 10.01 -15.22
C VAL A 14 1.62 9.71 -16.58
N ARG A 15 0.38 10.16 -16.79
CA ARG A 15 -0.32 10.07 -18.07
C ARG A 15 -1.01 11.39 -18.40
N PRO A 16 -0.83 11.91 -19.62
CA PRO A 16 -1.31 13.26 -20.00
C PRO A 16 -2.83 13.41 -20.04
N VAL A 17 -3.58 12.30 -19.99
CA VAL A 17 -5.06 12.29 -20.06
C VAL A 17 -5.75 12.01 -18.74
N VAL A 18 -4.96 11.92 -17.65
CA VAL A 18 -5.47 11.60 -16.32
C VAL A 18 -5.24 12.77 -15.39
N ASP A 19 -6.34 13.29 -14.84
CA ASP A 19 -6.30 14.20 -13.69
C ASP A 19 -6.14 13.39 -12.40
N SER A 20 -5.35 13.89 -11.48
CA SER A 20 -5.10 13.24 -10.21
C SER A 20 -5.12 14.23 -9.05
N ALA A 21 -5.75 13.86 -7.95
CA ALA A 21 -5.73 14.65 -6.73
C ALA A 21 -5.50 13.76 -5.51
N GLY A 22 -4.71 14.27 -4.56
CA GLY A 22 -4.48 13.60 -3.29
C GLY A 22 -5.76 13.56 -2.45
N LEU A 23 -6.09 12.40 -1.91
CA LEU A 23 -7.17 12.21 -0.94
C LEU A 23 -6.63 12.09 0.49
N GLY A 24 -5.33 11.91 0.64
CA GLY A 24 -4.69 11.76 1.95
C GLY A 24 -3.57 10.72 1.92
N HIS A 25 -3.19 10.29 3.10
CA HIS A 25 -2.16 9.28 3.28
C HIS A 25 -2.63 8.20 4.26
N ASP A 26 -2.35 6.96 3.94
CA ASP A 26 -2.46 5.85 4.87
C ASP A 26 -1.08 5.56 5.49
N ARG A 27 -1.05 4.94 6.66
CA ARG A 27 0.20 4.48 7.25
C ARG A 27 0.49 3.07 6.80
N PHE A 28 1.77 2.75 6.61
CA PHE A 28 2.16 1.36 6.48
C PHE A 28 2.07 0.64 7.83
N MET A 29 1.64 -0.61 7.74
CA MET A 29 1.74 -1.61 8.79
C MET A 29 2.60 -2.77 8.29
N LEU A 30 3.25 -3.45 9.20
CA LEU A 30 3.92 -4.71 8.91
C LEU A 30 2.91 -5.85 9.09
N ALA A 31 2.65 -6.61 8.04
CA ALA A 31 1.95 -7.88 8.09
C ALA A 31 2.98 -9.00 8.28
N VAL A 32 2.77 -9.85 9.27
CA VAL A 32 3.66 -10.97 9.62
C VAL A 32 2.84 -12.23 9.92
N PRO A 33 3.41 -13.43 9.79
CA PRO A 33 2.80 -14.64 10.33
C PRO A 33 2.45 -14.48 11.81
N ALA A 34 1.36 -15.09 12.27
CA ALA A 34 0.87 -14.91 13.65
C ALA A 34 1.85 -15.41 14.71
N ASP A 35 2.73 -16.34 14.37
CA ASP A 35 3.79 -16.90 15.22
C ASP A 35 5.14 -16.15 15.11
N HIS A 36 5.20 -15.11 14.28
CA HIS A 36 6.41 -14.32 14.08
C HIS A 36 6.85 -13.59 15.35
N ALA A 37 8.16 -13.44 15.56
CA ALA A 37 8.75 -12.85 16.77
C ALA A 37 8.23 -11.43 17.13
N VAL A 38 7.73 -10.68 16.15
CA VAL A 38 7.17 -9.34 16.38
C VAL A 38 5.64 -9.31 16.38
N ALA A 39 4.94 -10.42 16.15
CA ALA A 39 3.48 -10.45 16.00
C ALA A 39 2.73 -9.88 17.22
N GLY A 40 3.26 -10.10 18.44
CA GLY A 40 2.68 -9.57 19.69
C GLY A 40 3.11 -8.15 20.04
N GLN A 41 3.95 -7.50 19.23
CA GLN A 41 4.44 -6.16 19.54
C GLN A 41 3.45 -5.09 19.09
N ARG A 42 3.36 -4.00 19.87
CA ARG A 42 2.52 -2.85 19.51
C ARG A 42 3.07 -2.09 18.31
N THR A 43 4.40 -1.98 18.23
CA THR A 43 5.11 -1.27 17.18
C THR A 43 6.43 -1.97 16.85
N VAL A 44 6.88 -1.80 15.61
CA VAL A 44 8.18 -2.26 15.13
C VAL A 44 8.87 -1.14 14.36
N SER A 45 10.18 -0.98 14.54
CA SER A 45 10.99 -0.10 13.69
C SER A 45 11.42 -0.84 12.42
N LEU A 46 11.44 -0.14 11.30
CA LEU A 46 11.89 -0.68 10.01
C LEU A 46 13.30 -1.27 10.07
N ARG A 47 14.21 -0.68 10.84
CA ARG A 47 15.58 -1.20 11.03
C ARG A 47 15.65 -2.64 11.55
N ARG A 48 14.61 -3.13 12.19
CA ARG A 48 14.55 -4.52 12.66
C ARG A 48 14.27 -5.53 11.55
N LEU A 49 13.92 -5.05 10.36
CA LEU A 49 13.52 -5.91 9.24
C LEU A 49 14.69 -6.29 8.32
N THR A 50 15.94 -6.05 8.71
CA THR A 50 17.14 -6.28 7.90
C THR A 50 17.38 -7.75 7.51
N ARG A 51 16.78 -8.69 8.23
CA ARG A 51 16.92 -10.13 8.00
C ARG A 51 15.62 -10.79 7.56
N GLU A 52 14.59 -9.99 7.30
CA GLU A 52 13.29 -10.52 6.93
C GLU A 52 13.23 -10.84 5.43
N THR A 53 12.54 -11.92 5.11
CA THR A 53 12.15 -12.22 3.73
C THR A 53 10.89 -11.43 3.41
N PHE A 54 10.93 -10.61 2.37
CA PHE A 54 9.78 -9.81 1.97
C PHE A 54 8.93 -10.53 0.93
N VAL A 55 7.62 -10.45 1.13
CA VAL A 55 6.60 -10.62 0.09
C VAL A 55 6.15 -9.23 -0.32
N GLY A 56 6.10 -8.95 -1.61
CA GLY A 56 5.85 -7.59 -2.04
C GLY A 56 5.25 -7.45 -3.43
N PHE A 57 5.16 -6.20 -3.86
CA PHE A 57 4.63 -5.88 -5.18
C PHE A 57 5.65 -6.15 -6.28
N SER A 58 5.14 -6.68 -7.38
CA SER A 58 5.93 -6.88 -8.60
C SER A 58 6.52 -5.56 -9.11
N ARG A 59 7.83 -5.59 -9.34
CA ARG A 59 8.56 -4.47 -9.93
C ARG A 59 8.07 -4.11 -11.33
N THR A 60 7.55 -5.08 -12.06
CA THR A 60 7.04 -4.88 -13.43
C THR A 60 5.62 -4.34 -13.46
N SER A 61 4.71 -4.84 -12.61
CA SER A 61 3.30 -4.42 -12.59
C SER A 61 3.01 -3.25 -11.65
N SER A 62 3.86 -3.01 -10.67
CA SER A 62 3.70 -1.90 -9.70
C SER A 62 5.02 -1.17 -9.43
N PRO A 63 5.70 -0.63 -10.47
CA PRO A 63 7.06 -0.09 -10.36
C PRO A 63 7.16 1.07 -9.36
N SER A 64 6.15 1.95 -9.32
CA SER A 64 6.16 3.12 -8.44
C SER A 64 6.08 2.72 -6.96
N LEU A 65 5.19 1.79 -6.61
CA LEU A 65 5.05 1.32 -5.23
C LEU A 65 6.27 0.51 -4.80
N HIS A 66 6.83 -0.30 -5.71
CA HIS A 66 8.08 -1.01 -5.44
C HIS A 66 9.23 -0.03 -5.15
N ALA A 67 9.38 1.04 -5.96
CA ALA A 67 10.40 2.06 -5.75
C ALA A 67 10.18 2.84 -4.44
N GLU A 68 8.93 3.13 -4.09
CA GLU A 68 8.58 3.79 -2.83
C GLU A 68 8.98 2.94 -1.61
N LEU A 69 8.63 1.66 -1.60
CA LEU A 69 9.00 0.74 -0.51
C LEU A 69 10.51 0.55 -0.43
N ARG A 70 11.18 0.44 -1.57
CA ARG A 70 12.64 0.35 -1.62
C ARG A 70 13.32 1.60 -1.06
N SER A 71 12.82 2.78 -1.39
CA SER A 71 13.32 4.05 -0.85
C SER A 71 13.08 4.17 0.65
N LEU A 72 11.87 3.83 1.09
CA LEU A 72 11.48 3.85 2.50
C LEU A 72 12.39 2.94 3.34
N LEU A 73 12.53 1.68 2.95
CA LEU A 73 13.32 0.68 3.66
C LEU A 73 14.81 1.00 3.57
N GLY A 74 15.31 1.43 2.40
CA GLY A 74 16.70 1.86 2.20
C GLY A 74 17.11 3.04 3.08
N GLY A 75 16.21 3.96 3.37
CA GLY A 75 16.43 5.05 4.35
C GLY A 75 16.63 4.56 5.81
N HIS A 76 16.36 3.29 6.06
CA HIS A 76 16.56 2.62 7.36
C HIS A 76 17.59 1.48 7.31
N ASP A 77 18.44 1.45 6.29
CA ASP A 77 19.46 0.41 6.05
C ASP A 77 18.88 -0.99 5.85
N VAL A 78 17.63 -1.08 5.35
CA VAL A 78 16.95 -2.34 5.05
C VAL A 78 16.87 -2.52 3.55
N GLY A 79 17.40 -3.63 3.05
CA GLY A 79 17.22 -4.01 1.64
C GLY A 79 15.77 -4.40 1.35
N TYR A 80 15.27 -4.02 0.18
CA TYR A 80 13.95 -4.45 -0.28
C TYR A 80 14.10 -5.10 -1.65
N ASP A 81 14.07 -6.42 -1.63
CA ASP A 81 14.04 -7.28 -2.80
C ASP A 81 13.10 -8.45 -2.48
N PRO A 82 11.80 -8.32 -2.79
CA PRO A 82 10.82 -9.34 -2.46
C PRO A 82 11.16 -10.69 -3.08
N ALA A 83 11.25 -11.73 -2.25
CA ALA A 83 11.49 -13.10 -2.72
C ALA A 83 10.28 -13.64 -3.50
N ILE A 84 9.07 -13.15 -3.17
CA ILE A 84 7.83 -13.47 -3.87
C ILE A 84 7.12 -12.17 -4.21
N GLU A 85 6.78 -12.00 -5.48
CA GLU A 85 6.05 -10.85 -5.98
C GLU A 85 4.59 -11.20 -6.29
N ALA A 86 3.68 -10.27 -5.95
CA ALA A 86 2.27 -10.36 -6.31
C ALA A 86 1.74 -8.98 -6.74
N THR A 87 0.54 -8.94 -7.30
CA THR A 87 -0.08 -7.72 -7.83
C THR A 87 -1.14 -7.13 -6.90
N GLU A 88 -1.65 -7.93 -5.95
CA GLU A 88 -2.76 -7.57 -5.09
C GLU A 88 -2.43 -7.76 -3.61
N TYR A 89 -2.92 -6.84 -2.76
CA TYR A 89 -2.72 -6.95 -1.30
C TYR A 89 -3.31 -8.22 -0.71
N THR A 90 -4.44 -8.70 -1.24
CA THR A 90 -5.07 -9.96 -0.80
C THR A 90 -4.15 -11.15 -0.98
N THR A 91 -3.48 -11.24 -2.14
CA THR A 91 -2.49 -12.28 -2.43
C THR A 91 -1.25 -12.14 -1.54
N ILE A 92 -0.72 -10.92 -1.40
CA ILE A 92 0.43 -10.65 -0.52
C ILE A 92 0.15 -11.10 0.91
N VAL A 93 -1.00 -10.72 1.47
CA VAL A 93 -1.35 -11.10 2.85
C VAL A 93 -1.64 -12.60 2.96
N GLY A 94 -2.20 -13.23 1.91
CA GLY A 94 -2.35 -14.69 1.83
C GLY A 94 -1.01 -15.42 1.90
N LEU A 95 0.00 -14.92 1.20
CA LEU A 95 1.37 -15.46 1.25
C LEU A 95 2.01 -15.28 2.63
N VAL A 96 1.79 -14.12 3.27
CA VAL A 96 2.21 -13.91 4.67
C VAL A 96 1.52 -14.91 5.60
N ALA A 97 0.22 -15.18 5.42
CA ALA A 97 -0.53 -16.18 6.20
C ALA A 97 0.03 -17.60 6.01
N ALA A 98 0.61 -17.88 4.85
CA ALA A 98 1.27 -19.15 4.54
C ALA A 98 2.71 -19.26 5.10
N GLY A 99 3.24 -18.17 5.71
CA GLY A 99 4.58 -18.17 6.28
C GLY A 99 5.71 -17.84 5.29
N GLU A 100 5.38 -17.36 4.08
CA GLU A 100 6.35 -17.09 3.01
C GLU A 100 7.22 -15.84 3.27
N GLY A 101 6.89 -15.05 4.29
CA GLY A 101 7.65 -13.87 4.68
C GLY A 101 6.79 -12.79 5.32
N VAL A 102 7.29 -11.56 5.28
CA VAL A 102 6.62 -10.38 5.84
C VAL A 102 6.30 -9.36 4.76
N ALA A 103 5.33 -8.50 4.97
CA ALA A 103 4.95 -7.49 4.00
C ALA A 103 4.66 -6.12 4.64
N LEU A 104 5.02 -5.03 3.96
CA LEU A 104 4.54 -3.70 4.27
C LEU A 104 3.24 -3.45 3.50
N VAL A 105 2.16 -3.21 4.23
CA VAL A 105 0.82 -3.00 3.68
C VAL A 105 0.18 -1.73 4.25
N PRO A 106 -0.69 -1.03 3.52
CA PRO A 106 -1.47 0.08 4.08
C PRO A 106 -2.33 -0.38 5.26
N ALA A 107 -2.54 0.48 6.26
CA ALA A 107 -3.29 0.13 7.47
C ALA A 107 -4.74 -0.33 7.18
N GLY A 108 -5.33 0.13 6.10
CA GLY A 108 -6.65 -0.33 5.64
C GLY A 108 -6.71 -1.82 5.32
N VAL A 109 -5.59 -2.42 4.90
CA VAL A 109 -5.49 -3.85 4.55
C VAL A 109 -5.74 -4.77 5.75
N ARG A 110 -5.46 -4.32 6.97
CA ARG A 110 -5.74 -5.08 8.21
C ARG A 110 -7.21 -5.49 8.36
N ARG A 111 -8.13 -4.82 7.65
CA ARG A 111 -9.56 -5.18 7.67
C ARG A 111 -9.85 -6.53 7.01
N LEU A 112 -8.92 -7.06 6.24
CA LEU A 112 -9.05 -8.40 5.65
C LEU A 112 -9.08 -9.52 6.71
N GLN A 113 -8.50 -9.29 7.89
CA GLN A 113 -8.55 -10.20 9.05
C GLN A 113 -8.31 -11.66 8.70
N LEU A 114 -7.29 -11.93 7.85
CA LEU A 114 -6.95 -13.30 7.50
C LEU A 114 -6.44 -14.06 8.73
N PRO A 115 -6.85 -15.32 8.92
CA PRO A 115 -6.25 -16.20 9.93
C PRO A 115 -4.73 -16.28 9.74
N ASN A 116 -4.01 -16.49 10.82
CA ASN A 116 -2.55 -16.64 10.85
C ASN A 116 -1.74 -15.40 10.40
N VAL A 117 -2.36 -14.21 10.38
CA VAL A 117 -1.66 -12.93 10.12
C VAL A 117 -1.82 -11.98 11.30
N ALA A 118 -0.71 -11.43 11.75
CA ALA A 118 -0.68 -10.31 12.67
C ALA A 118 -0.26 -9.02 11.95
N TYR A 119 -0.86 -7.90 12.35
CA TYR A 119 -0.55 -6.58 11.81
C TYR A 119 0.08 -5.71 12.89
N VAL A 120 1.35 -5.34 12.71
CA VAL A 120 2.13 -4.55 13.64
C VAL A 120 2.31 -3.13 13.11
N LYS A 121 2.11 -2.12 13.95
CA LYS A 121 2.33 -0.73 13.55
C LYS A 121 3.82 -0.47 13.28
N VAL A 122 4.13 0.23 12.20
CA VAL A 122 5.47 0.75 11.96
C VAL A 122 5.67 2.01 12.80
N ALA A 123 6.75 2.03 13.58
CA ALA A 123 7.06 3.15 14.48
C ALA A 123 7.54 4.40 13.72
N ASP A 124 8.14 4.20 12.55
CA ASP A 124 8.79 5.24 11.75
C ASP A 124 7.74 6.15 11.09
N ALA A 125 7.75 7.43 11.41
CA ALA A 125 6.71 8.40 11.03
C ALA A 125 6.59 8.62 9.51
N VAL A 126 7.65 8.36 8.76
CA VAL A 126 7.71 8.50 7.30
C VAL A 126 7.07 7.34 6.55
N ALA A 127 6.71 6.25 7.24
CA ALA A 127 6.10 5.08 6.64
C ALA A 127 4.62 5.34 6.27
N ARG A 128 4.41 6.14 5.22
CA ARG A 128 3.09 6.51 4.71
C ARG A 128 2.99 6.20 3.23
N VAL A 129 1.82 5.84 2.78
CA VAL A 129 1.48 5.64 1.37
C VAL A 129 0.35 6.59 0.97
N ALA A 130 0.51 7.27 -0.15
CA ALA A 130 -0.51 8.17 -0.67
C ALA A 130 -1.78 7.41 -1.07
N LEU A 131 -2.92 8.07 -0.95
CA LEU A 131 -4.17 7.70 -1.59
C LEU A 131 -4.56 8.84 -2.53
N VAL A 132 -4.71 8.54 -3.79
CA VAL A 132 -5.04 9.51 -4.83
C VAL A 132 -6.27 9.06 -5.60
N ARG A 133 -7.09 10.01 -6.01
CA ARG A 133 -8.11 9.79 -7.02
C ARG A 133 -7.52 10.03 -8.41
N LEU A 134 -8.05 9.33 -9.36
CA LEU A 134 -7.74 9.46 -10.78
C LEU A 134 -9.06 9.64 -11.54
N SER A 135 -9.11 10.60 -12.45
CA SER A 135 -10.24 10.77 -13.38
C SER A 135 -9.73 11.22 -14.74
N ARG A 136 -10.56 11.24 -15.76
CA ARG A 136 -10.20 11.89 -17.02
C ARG A 136 -10.09 13.40 -16.80
N ILE A 137 -9.21 14.09 -17.54
CA ILE A 137 -9.04 15.54 -17.45
C ILE A 137 -10.34 16.26 -17.85
N ASP A 138 -11.00 15.80 -18.93
CA ASP A 138 -12.22 16.38 -19.47
C ASP A 138 -13.43 15.49 -19.15
N GLU A 139 -13.67 15.20 -17.85
CA GLU A 139 -14.79 14.36 -17.44
C GLU A 139 -16.09 15.17 -17.40
N PRO A 140 -17.01 14.99 -18.40
CA PRO A 140 -18.23 15.78 -18.49
C PRO A 140 -19.40 15.22 -17.65
N GLN A 141 -19.26 14.03 -17.06
CA GLN A 141 -20.38 13.38 -16.38
C GLN A 141 -20.61 13.94 -14.98
N THR A 142 -21.79 14.51 -14.76
CA THR A 142 -22.20 15.06 -13.46
C THR A 142 -22.10 14.02 -12.32
N ILE A 143 -22.39 12.75 -12.60
CA ILE A 143 -22.31 11.68 -11.61
C ILE A 143 -20.86 11.47 -11.13
N VAL A 144 -19.89 11.55 -12.02
CA VAL A 144 -18.46 11.44 -11.69
C VAL A 144 -18.02 12.66 -10.89
N ALA A 145 -18.42 13.86 -11.27
CA ALA A 145 -18.14 15.10 -10.53
C ALA A 145 -18.68 15.05 -9.10
N ASN A 146 -19.89 14.55 -8.92
CA ASN A 146 -20.51 14.36 -7.60
C ASN A 146 -19.73 13.32 -6.77
N ALA A 147 -19.34 12.20 -7.38
CA ALA A 147 -18.53 11.16 -6.71
C ALA A 147 -17.16 11.70 -6.27
N ILE A 148 -16.51 12.51 -7.11
CA ILE A 148 -15.25 13.20 -6.78
C ILE A 148 -15.42 14.11 -5.56
N THR A 149 -16.49 14.93 -5.55
CA THR A 149 -16.79 15.84 -4.46
C THR A 149 -16.99 15.08 -3.14
N GLU A 150 -17.74 13.98 -3.17
CA GLU A 150 -18.01 13.16 -2.00
C GLU A 150 -16.76 12.46 -1.47
N LEU A 151 -15.94 11.90 -2.36
CA LEU A 151 -14.65 11.30 -1.98
C LEU A 151 -13.71 12.31 -1.31
N THR A 152 -13.63 13.52 -1.86
CA THR A 152 -12.79 14.59 -1.30
C THR A 152 -13.27 15.01 0.08
N ARG A 153 -14.59 15.14 0.26
CA ARG A 153 -15.22 15.47 1.55
C ARG A 153 -14.96 14.40 2.61
N THR A 154 -15.07 13.13 2.23
CA THR A 154 -14.85 12.00 3.14
C THR A 154 -13.38 11.86 3.53
N ALA A 155 -12.48 12.17 2.62
CA ALA A 155 -11.04 12.11 2.88
C ALA A 155 -10.53 13.23 3.80
N ALA A 156 -11.26 14.33 3.93
CA ALA A 156 -10.93 15.48 4.79
C ALA A 156 -11.35 15.31 6.27
N GLN A 157 -12.09 14.24 6.59
CA GLN A 157 -12.54 13.88 7.95
C GLN A 157 -11.57 12.89 8.60
#